data_72616a28dd52d3229ce8e6cc1e754100
#
_entry.id   72616a28dd52d3229ce8e6cc1e754100
#
_cell.length_a   1.000
_cell.length_b   1.000
_cell.length_c   1.000
_cell.angle_alpha   90.00
_cell.angle_beta   90.00
_cell.angle_gamma   90.00
#
_symmetry.space_group_name_H-M   'P 1'
#
loop_
_entity.id
_entity.type
_entity.pdbx_description
1 polymer ?
#
loop_
_entity_poly.entity_id
_entity_poly.type
_entity_poly.pdbx_seq_one_letter_code
_entity_poly.pdbx_strand_id
1 'polypeptide(L)'
;FITKQSVNGPVWALLALDSHGYPTSGDVTREKLVRAILDTQREDGSWPVIASSQVPDVDMTAMAVQALAPYYENAQVKAAVDAALTFLTGVQNDDATFSEIPGTDASAESTAQVIVALTALGIDPTADSRFVKSGVSVVDALCGFYVTGGGFRHLMADKTVDGMATEQGYYALAAYYRLLAQKTSLYDMSDVTVTVTPDQPVTPAKPEKPDTPRTGDESLLVLWMGAAALSGAAVLLMQRKKKRA
;
A
#
# COMPACT_ATOMS: atom_id res chain seq x y z
N PHE A 1 -1.56 12.73 14.60
CA PHE A 1 -2.47 11.81 13.91
C PHE A 1 -1.69 10.86 12.99
N ILE A 2 -0.90 11.38 12.03
CA ILE A 2 -0.16 10.60 11.02
C ILE A 2 0.74 9.53 11.66
N THR A 3 1.49 9.88 12.70
CA THR A 3 2.42 8.96 13.40
C THR A 3 1.71 7.94 14.30
N LYS A 4 0.39 8.01 14.45
CA LYS A 4 -0.42 7.07 15.24
C LYS A 4 -1.10 6.00 14.39
N GLN A 5 -0.98 6.08 13.07
CA GLN A 5 -1.63 5.18 12.13
C GLN A 5 -0.62 4.21 11.53
N SER A 6 -0.18 3.23 12.29
CA SER A 6 0.83 2.28 11.80
C SER A 6 2.05 2.97 11.14
N VAL A 7 2.96 2.25 10.57
CA VAL A 7 4.07 2.82 9.79
C VAL A 7 3.61 3.39 8.43
N ASN A 8 2.44 2.97 7.94
CA ASN A 8 1.84 3.49 6.70
C ASN A 8 1.67 5.02 6.73
N GLY A 9 1.22 5.58 7.85
CA GLY A 9 1.01 7.02 7.99
C GLY A 9 2.25 7.85 7.68
N PRO A 10 3.36 7.66 8.40
CA PRO A 10 4.59 8.39 8.13
C PRO A 10 5.23 8.06 6.77
N VAL A 11 5.13 6.83 6.28
CA VAL A 11 5.64 6.43 4.95
C VAL A 11 4.95 7.24 3.85
N TRP A 12 3.62 7.19 3.78
CA TRP A 12 2.88 7.91 2.73
C TRP A 12 2.96 9.43 2.88
N ALA A 13 3.03 9.94 4.11
CA ALA A 13 3.22 11.36 4.34
C ALA A 13 4.57 11.83 3.81
N LEU A 14 5.64 11.04 4.04
CA LEU A 14 6.98 11.36 3.56
C LEU A 14 7.06 11.33 2.03
N LEU A 15 6.56 10.25 1.40
CA LEU A 15 6.47 10.13 -0.05
C LEU A 15 5.68 11.30 -0.68
N ALA A 16 4.54 11.68 -0.09
CA ALA A 16 3.75 12.80 -0.58
C ALA A 16 4.47 14.15 -0.47
N LEU A 17 5.18 14.39 0.64
CA LEU A 17 5.95 15.62 0.83
C LEU A 17 7.13 15.70 -0.14
N ASP A 18 7.78 14.58 -0.41
CA ASP A 18 8.98 14.52 -1.25
C ASP A 18 8.65 14.49 -2.74
N SER A 19 7.44 14.06 -3.12
CA SER A 19 7.06 13.88 -4.52
C SER A 19 7.28 15.14 -5.38
N HIS A 20 7.21 16.32 -4.81
CA HIS A 20 7.50 17.60 -5.47
C HIS A 20 8.11 18.63 -4.51
N GLY A 21 8.83 18.17 -3.49
CA GLY A 21 9.49 19.05 -2.54
C GLY A 21 8.53 19.97 -1.75
N TYR A 22 7.33 19.47 -1.42
CA TYR A 22 6.31 20.27 -0.73
C TYR A 22 6.81 20.80 0.62
N PRO A 23 6.48 22.04 0.99
CA PRO A 23 6.88 22.60 2.27
C PRO A 23 6.17 21.90 3.42
N THR A 24 6.90 21.73 4.52
CA THR A 24 6.33 21.25 5.78
C THR A 24 5.83 22.41 6.62
N SER A 25 4.80 22.17 7.43
CA SER A 25 4.26 23.17 8.35
C SER A 25 3.86 22.55 9.69
N GLY A 26 3.96 23.37 10.74
CA GLY A 26 3.59 22.96 12.08
C GLY A 26 4.45 21.84 12.63
N ASP A 27 3.82 20.83 13.22
CA ASP A 27 4.50 19.72 13.90
C ASP A 27 4.91 18.58 12.97
N VAL A 28 4.50 18.61 11.70
CA VAL A 28 4.85 17.57 10.71
C VAL A 28 6.07 18.04 9.94
N THR A 29 7.22 17.43 10.21
CA THR A 29 8.47 17.66 9.48
C THR A 29 9.02 16.34 8.92
N ARG A 30 9.85 16.43 7.88
CA ARG A 30 10.50 15.26 7.28
C ARG A 30 11.32 14.46 8.30
N GLU A 31 12.06 15.15 9.16
CA GLU A 31 12.86 14.53 10.22
C GLU A 31 12.00 13.73 11.20
N LYS A 32 10.83 14.26 11.58
CA LYS A 32 9.90 13.53 12.46
C LYS A 32 9.28 12.33 11.77
N LEU A 33 8.99 12.41 10.47
CA LEU A 33 8.46 11.29 9.70
C LEU A 33 9.52 10.19 9.52
N VAL A 34 10.73 10.57 9.10
CA VAL A 34 11.89 9.64 9.03
C VAL A 34 12.09 8.95 10.37
N ARG A 35 12.12 9.73 11.47
CA ARG A 35 12.29 9.16 12.81
C ARG A 35 11.17 8.18 13.16
N ALA A 36 9.92 8.54 12.88
CA ALA A 36 8.77 7.66 13.16
C ALA A 36 8.84 6.34 12.37
N ILE A 37 9.39 6.35 11.15
CA ILE A 37 9.63 5.12 10.39
C ILE A 37 10.75 4.32 11.05
N LEU A 38 11.90 4.94 11.35
CA LEU A 38 13.05 4.25 11.95
C LEU A 38 12.70 3.63 13.31
N ASP A 39 11.93 4.31 14.15
CA ASP A 39 11.57 3.86 15.50
C ASP A 39 10.64 2.62 15.49
N THR A 40 10.07 2.25 14.34
CA THR A 40 9.21 1.08 14.18
C THR A 40 9.88 -0.11 13.50
N GLN A 41 11.16 0.04 13.10
CA GLN A 41 11.92 -1.06 12.53
C GLN A 41 12.17 -2.16 13.56
N ARG A 42 12.05 -3.40 13.14
CA ARG A 42 12.29 -4.59 13.95
C ARG A 42 13.78 -4.96 13.95
N GLU A 43 14.16 -5.79 14.89
CA GLU A 43 15.54 -6.28 15.01
C GLU A 43 15.99 -7.09 13.78
N ASP A 44 15.05 -7.74 13.08
CA ASP A 44 15.31 -8.48 11.86
C ASP A 44 15.47 -7.61 10.61
N GLY A 45 15.33 -6.29 10.76
CA GLY A 45 15.41 -5.31 9.68
C GLY A 45 14.09 -5.03 8.96
N SER A 46 13.01 -5.76 9.26
CA SER A 46 11.69 -5.56 8.66
C SER A 46 10.90 -4.44 9.32
N TRP A 47 9.80 -4.05 8.66
CA TRP A 47 8.74 -3.24 9.26
C TRP A 47 7.43 -4.04 9.31
N PRO A 48 6.67 -3.96 10.41
CA PRO A 48 5.35 -4.56 10.54
C PRO A 48 4.27 -3.59 10.06
N VAL A 49 3.09 -4.10 9.67
CA VAL A 49 1.92 -3.25 9.39
C VAL A 49 1.52 -2.42 10.61
N ILE A 50 1.53 -3.04 11.77
CA ILE A 50 1.20 -2.39 13.06
C ILE A 50 2.46 -2.44 13.94
N ALA A 51 2.86 -1.31 14.50
CA ALA A 51 4.10 -1.18 15.28
C ALA A 51 4.25 -2.20 16.43
N SER A 52 3.14 -2.67 17.01
CA SER A 52 3.16 -3.70 18.06
C SER A 52 3.17 -5.14 17.53
N SER A 53 3.06 -5.35 16.21
CA SER A 53 3.04 -6.68 15.60
C SER A 53 4.44 -7.32 15.65
N GLN A 54 4.47 -8.60 15.93
CA GLN A 54 5.69 -9.41 15.85
C GLN A 54 5.83 -10.11 14.48
N VAL A 55 4.88 -9.91 13.59
CA VAL A 55 4.91 -10.48 12.24
C VAL A 55 5.59 -9.48 11.30
N PRO A 56 6.67 -9.89 10.62
CA PRO A 56 7.29 -9.08 9.59
C PRO A 56 6.37 -8.98 8.38
N ASP A 57 6.44 -7.86 7.68
CA ASP A 57 5.65 -7.60 6.49
C ASP A 57 6.57 -7.09 5.37
N VAL A 58 6.56 -7.79 4.24
CA VAL A 58 7.44 -7.49 3.11
C VAL A 58 7.01 -6.19 2.41
N ASP A 59 5.72 -5.98 2.27
CA ASP A 59 5.17 -4.79 1.60
C ASP A 59 5.51 -3.53 2.41
N MET A 60 5.26 -3.57 3.72
CA MET A 60 5.60 -2.46 4.60
C MET A 60 7.10 -2.20 4.67
N THR A 61 7.92 -3.26 4.63
CA THR A 61 9.37 -3.14 4.59
C THR A 61 9.83 -2.46 3.30
N ALA A 62 9.31 -2.92 2.16
CA ALA A 62 9.60 -2.31 0.86
C ALA A 62 9.13 -0.85 0.78
N MET A 63 7.92 -0.56 1.27
CA MET A 63 7.38 0.82 1.30
C MET A 63 8.16 1.74 2.22
N ALA A 64 8.63 1.25 3.37
CA ALA A 64 9.52 2.02 4.24
C ALA A 64 10.85 2.35 3.54
N VAL A 65 11.44 1.38 2.83
CA VAL A 65 12.65 1.60 2.01
C VAL A 65 12.39 2.65 0.93
N GLN A 66 11.25 2.61 0.24
CA GLN A 66 10.88 3.62 -0.77
C GLN A 66 10.86 5.04 -0.19
N ALA A 67 10.23 5.22 0.97
CA ALA A 67 10.14 6.52 1.63
C ALA A 67 11.48 7.00 2.20
N LEU A 68 12.35 6.08 2.61
CA LEU A 68 13.66 6.39 3.18
C LEU A 68 14.77 6.57 2.13
N ALA A 69 14.55 6.13 0.88
CA ALA A 69 15.56 6.17 -0.18
C ALA A 69 16.17 7.56 -0.40
N PRO A 70 15.41 8.69 -0.41
CA PRO A 70 16.01 10.04 -0.55
C PRO A 70 16.95 10.43 0.61
N TYR A 71 16.88 9.72 1.74
CA TYR A 71 17.65 10.00 2.95
C TYR A 71 18.79 9.01 3.18
N TYR A 72 19.11 8.16 2.20
CA TYR A 72 20.07 7.06 2.32
C TYR A 72 21.50 7.51 2.72
N GLU A 73 21.87 8.76 2.44
CA GLU A 73 23.15 9.33 2.87
C GLU A 73 23.23 9.58 4.41
N ASN A 74 22.10 9.60 5.10
CA ASN A 74 22.09 9.67 6.55
C ASN A 74 22.49 8.32 7.14
N ALA A 75 23.49 8.29 8.03
CA ALA A 75 24.03 7.04 8.56
C ALA A 75 23.01 6.13 9.27
N GLN A 76 22.02 6.71 9.97
CA GLN A 76 20.98 5.94 10.64
C GLN A 76 19.99 5.35 9.62
N VAL A 77 19.60 6.12 8.62
CA VAL A 77 18.73 5.66 7.52
C VAL A 77 19.44 4.58 6.72
N LYS A 78 20.72 4.81 6.39
CA LYS A 78 21.53 3.80 5.67
C LYS A 78 21.56 2.47 6.40
N ALA A 79 21.86 2.48 7.69
CA ALA A 79 21.90 1.26 8.49
C ALA A 79 20.54 0.53 8.50
N ALA A 80 19.45 1.27 8.61
CA ALA A 80 18.10 0.72 8.61
C ALA A 80 17.72 0.12 7.24
N VAL A 81 18.02 0.83 6.16
CA VAL A 81 17.76 0.37 4.78
C VAL A 81 18.63 -0.86 4.44
N ASP A 82 19.91 -0.86 4.82
CA ASP A 82 20.80 -2.01 4.59
C ASP A 82 20.30 -3.27 5.35
N ALA A 83 19.79 -3.10 6.57
CA ALA A 83 19.17 -4.19 7.32
C ALA A 83 17.89 -4.68 6.62
N ALA A 84 17.07 -3.79 6.09
CA ALA A 84 15.88 -4.14 5.32
C ALA A 84 16.21 -4.91 4.03
N LEU A 85 17.22 -4.47 3.29
CA LEU A 85 17.68 -5.19 2.10
C LEU A 85 18.18 -6.61 2.46
N THR A 86 18.85 -6.75 3.59
CA THR A 86 19.28 -8.04 4.10
C THR A 86 18.07 -8.93 4.44
N PHE A 87 17.07 -8.38 5.14
CA PHE A 87 15.82 -9.08 5.42
C PHE A 87 15.14 -9.53 4.12
N LEU A 88 14.88 -8.59 3.19
CA LEU A 88 14.21 -8.89 1.91
C LEU A 88 14.93 -9.98 1.12
N THR A 89 16.26 -9.94 1.06
CA THR A 89 17.06 -10.98 0.39
C THR A 89 16.90 -12.36 1.05
N GLY A 90 16.77 -12.37 2.38
CA GLY A 90 16.63 -13.60 3.17
C GLY A 90 15.26 -14.26 3.06
N VAL A 91 14.21 -13.47 2.76
CA VAL A 91 12.82 -13.97 2.66
C VAL A 91 12.33 -14.12 1.22
N GLN A 92 13.17 -13.79 0.23
CA GLN A 92 12.84 -13.98 -1.17
C GLN A 92 12.70 -15.46 -1.50
N ASN A 93 11.62 -15.84 -2.19
CA ASN A 93 11.37 -17.21 -2.61
C ASN A 93 12.38 -17.68 -3.68
N ASP A 94 12.54 -19.00 -3.85
CA ASP A 94 13.48 -19.60 -4.80
C ASP A 94 13.16 -19.27 -6.27
N ASP A 95 11.92 -18.89 -6.57
CA ASP A 95 11.46 -18.44 -7.87
C ASP A 95 11.55 -16.90 -8.06
N ALA A 96 12.26 -16.23 -7.16
CA ALA A 96 12.47 -14.81 -7.10
C ALA A 96 11.22 -13.96 -6.76
N THR A 97 10.08 -14.55 -6.46
CA THR A 97 8.88 -13.86 -5.98
C THR A 97 8.99 -13.46 -4.51
N PHE A 98 7.99 -12.69 -4.05
CA PHE A 98 7.83 -12.32 -2.65
C PHE A 98 6.40 -12.58 -2.17
N SER A 99 6.29 -12.90 -0.87
CA SER A 99 5.04 -13.04 -0.14
C SER A 99 4.90 -11.88 0.84
N GLU A 100 3.68 -11.41 1.12
CA GLU A 100 3.43 -10.35 2.12
C GLU A 100 4.01 -10.76 3.49
N ILE A 101 3.67 -11.95 3.93
CA ILE A 101 4.23 -12.57 5.13
C ILE A 101 5.16 -13.71 4.68
N PRO A 102 6.43 -13.73 5.12
CA PRO A 102 7.36 -14.79 4.74
C PRO A 102 6.81 -16.20 4.98
N GLY A 103 6.87 -17.05 3.96
CA GLY A 103 6.39 -18.43 4.02
C GLY A 103 4.90 -18.62 3.70
N THR A 104 4.18 -17.56 3.31
CA THR A 104 2.84 -17.64 2.71
C THR A 104 2.91 -17.68 1.18
N ASP A 105 1.76 -17.69 0.50
CA ASP A 105 1.72 -17.65 -0.95
C ASP A 105 2.27 -16.33 -1.49
N ALA A 106 3.07 -16.41 -2.55
CA ALA A 106 3.63 -15.24 -3.21
C ALA A 106 2.56 -14.46 -3.95
N SER A 107 2.67 -13.13 -3.90
CA SER A 107 1.76 -12.21 -4.58
C SER A 107 2.47 -11.30 -5.58
N ALA A 108 1.73 -10.85 -6.59
CA ALA A 108 2.22 -9.85 -7.52
C ALA A 108 2.53 -8.53 -6.81
N GLU A 109 1.71 -8.15 -5.83
CA GLU A 109 1.82 -6.91 -5.07
C GLU A 109 3.12 -6.87 -4.26
N SER A 110 3.39 -7.91 -3.47
CA SER A 110 4.62 -7.97 -2.66
C SER A 110 5.88 -7.97 -3.53
N THR A 111 5.83 -8.70 -4.67
CA THR A 111 6.91 -8.70 -5.65
C THR A 111 7.10 -7.31 -6.29
N ALA A 112 6.01 -6.61 -6.59
CA ALA A 112 6.01 -5.26 -7.15
C ALA A 112 6.58 -4.23 -6.16
N GLN A 113 6.20 -4.29 -4.87
CA GLN A 113 6.70 -3.37 -3.85
C GLN A 113 8.23 -3.45 -3.70
N VAL A 114 8.80 -4.66 -3.78
CA VAL A 114 10.26 -4.82 -3.70
C VAL A 114 10.95 -4.21 -4.93
N ILE A 115 10.40 -4.36 -6.14
CA ILE A 115 10.95 -3.71 -7.33
C ILE A 115 10.99 -2.19 -7.17
N VAL A 116 9.90 -1.59 -6.66
CA VAL A 116 9.85 -0.14 -6.42
C VAL A 116 10.87 0.30 -5.37
N ALA A 117 11.06 -0.48 -4.31
CA ALA A 117 12.06 -0.20 -3.28
C ALA A 117 13.49 -0.22 -3.84
N LEU A 118 13.82 -1.23 -4.63
CA LEU A 118 15.14 -1.34 -5.26
C LEU A 118 15.40 -0.18 -6.21
N THR A 119 14.45 0.11 -7.08
CA THR A 119 14.58 1.21 -8.06
C THR A 119 14.65 2.58 -7.40
N ALA A 120 13.97 2.79 -6.27
CA ALA A 120 14.08 4.03 -5.49
C ALA A 120 15.50 4.26 -4.93
N LEU A 121 16.23 3.17 -4.65
CA LEU A 121 17.64 3.20 -4.23
C LEU A 121 18.62 3.22 -5.41
N GLY A 122 18.15 3.26 -6.66
CA GLY A 122 19.01 3.18 -7.85
C GLY A 122 19.57 1.77 -8.08
N ILE A 123 19.03 0.75 -7.45
CA ILE A 123 19.45 -0.65 -7.61
C ILE A 123 18.69 -1.27 -8.76
N ASP A 124 19.41 -1.83 -9.74
CA ASP A 124 18.79 -2.58 -10.85
C ASP A 124 18.29 -3.94 -10.37
N PRO A 125 16.95 -4.17 -10.32
CA PRO A 125 16.35 -5.39 -9.82
C PRO A 125 16.60 -6.61 -10.74
N THR A 126 17.15 -6.41 -11.94
CA THR A 126 17.49 -7.50 -12.87
C THR A 126 18.96 -7.89 -12.83
N ALA A 127 19.81 -7.02 -12.28
CA ALA A 127 21.27 -7.19 -12.27
C ALA A 127 21.87 -7.43 -10.88
N ASP A 128 21.19 -6.99 -9.82
CA ASP A 128 21.70 -7.19 -8.46
C ASP A 128 21.57 -8.65 -8.04
N SER A 129 22.72 -9.30 -7.85
CA SER A 129 22.80 -10.74 -7.54
C SER A 129 22.10 -11.16 -6.25
N ARG A 130 21.83 -10.21 -5.35
CA ARG A 130 21.06 -10.49 -4.11
C ARG A 130 19.61 -10.83 -4.41
N PHE A 131 19.04 -10.27 -5.49
CA PHE A 131 17.63 -10.36 -5.87
C PHE A 131 17.39 -11.22 -7.12
N VAL A 132 18.43 -11.88 -7.63
CA VAL A 132 18.34 -12.88 -8.71
C VAL A 132 18.45 -14.26 -8.11
N LYS A 133 17.43 -15.11 -8.29
CA LYS A 133 17.37 -16.49 -7.80
C LYS A 133 17.35 -17.46 -8.98
N SER A 134 18.28 -18.38 -9.04
CA SER A 134 18.35 -19.41 -10.10
C SER A 134 18.32 -18.82 -11.53
N GLY A 135 18.86 -17.62 -11.71
CA GLY A 135 18.85 -16.90 -12.99
C GLY A 135 17.56 -16.15 -13.32
N VAL A 136 16.58 -16.15 -12.41
CA VAL A 136 15.32 -15.38 -12.53
C VAL A 136 15.45 -14.10 -11.72
N SER A 137 15.20 -12.96 -12.33
CA SER A 137 15.16 -11.67 -11.63
C SER A 137 13.78 -11.44 -10.99
N VAL A 138 13.71 -10.53 -10.02
CA VAL A 138 12.43 -10.15 -9.40
C VAL A 138 11.47 -9.52 -10.44
N VAL A 139 11.98 -8.89 -11.51
CA VAL A 139 11.15 -8.36 -12.61
C VAL A 139 10.58 -9.51 -13.45
N ASP A 140 11.39 -10.53 -13.77
CA ASP A 140 10.90 -11.73 -14.46
C ASP A 140 9.85 -12.45 -13.62
N ALA A 141 10.07 -12.56 -12.32
CA ALA A 141 9.13 -13.15 -11.37
C ALA A 141 7.78 -12.38 -11.36
N LEU A 142 7.80 -11.05 -11.32
CA LEU A 142 6.59 -10.23 -11.44
C LEU A 142 5.87 -10.48 -12.76
N CYS A 143 6.61 -10.56 -13.88
CA CYS A 143 6.02 -10.84 -15.19
C CYS A 143 5.34 -12.22 -15.24
N GLY A 144 5.72 -13.17 -14.38
CA GLY A 144 5.04 -14.46 -14.23
C GLY A 144 3.58 -14.35 -13.75
N PHE A 145 3.21 -13.27 -13.06
CA PHE A 145 1.83 -13.01 -12.64
C PHE A 145 0.98 -12.40 -13.77
N TYR A 146 1.56 -12.02 -14.91
CA TYR A 146 0.81 -11.38 -15.98
C TYR A 146 -0.17 -12.36 -16.65
N VAL A 147 -1.41 -11.90 -16.83
CA VAL A 147 -2.46 -12.62 -17.56
C VAL A 147 -2.58 -11.99 -18.94
N THR A 148 -2.35 -12.78 -19.98
CA THR A 148 -2.35 -12.32 -21.37
C THR A 148 -3.60 -11.52 -21.71
N GLY A 149 -3.41 -10.30 -22.17
CA GLY A 149 -4.47 -9.40 -22.63
C GLY A 149 -5.18 -8.62 -21.53
N GLY A 150 -4.73 -8.70 -20.25
CA GLY A 150 -5.45 -8.06 -19.16
C GLY A 150 -4.58 -7.25 -18.20
N GLY A 151 -3.82 -7.91 -17.36
CA GLY A 151 -3.06 -7.31 -16.27
C GLY A 151 -2.43 -8.40 -15.42
N PHE A 152 -2.33 -8.18 -14.13
CA PHE A 152 -1.71 -9.13 -13.22
C PHE A 152 -2.75 -9.82 -12.35
N ARG A 153 -2.52 -11.10 -12.03
CA ARG A 153 -3.26 -11.85 -11.02
C ARG A 153 -2.63 -11.60 -9.66
N HIS A 154 -3.41 -11.75 -8.59
CA HIS A 154 -2.92 -11.61 -7.22
C HIS A 154 -1.95 -12.74 -6.87
N LEU A 155 -2.41 -13.99 -6.95
CA LEU A 155 -1.59 -15.19 -6.70
C LEU A 155 -1.31 -15.94 -7.99
N MET A 156 -0.21 -16.72 -8.02
CA MET A 156 0.12 -17.56 -9.19
C MET A 156 -0.97 -18.60 -9.51
N ALA A 157 -1.73 -19.05 -8.51
CA ALA A 157 -2.83 -19.99 -8.69
C ALA A 157 -4.09 -19.36 -9.32
N ASP A 158 -4.22 -18.03 -9.28
CA ASP A 158 -5.38 -17.32 -9.80
C ASP A 158 -5.42 -17.38 -11.34
N LYS A 159 -6.62 -17.41 -11.88
CA LYS A 159 -6.85 -17.45 -13.33
C LYS A 159 -7.35 -16.13 -13.89
N THR A 160 -7.72 -15.21 -13.05
CA THR A 160 -8.29 -13.91 -13.40
C THR A 160 -7.38 -12.77 -13.02
N VAL A 161 -7.51 -11.67 -13.74
CA VAL A 161 -6.86 -10.41 -13.43
C VAL A 161 -7.43 -9.85 -12.13
N ASP A 162 -6.56 -9.35 -11.27
CA ASP A 162 -6.89 -8.57 -10.08
C ASP A 162 -6.57 -7.09 -10.31
N GLY A 163 -7.43 -6.21 -9.78
CA GLY A 163 -7.28 -4.76 -9.99
C GLY A 163 -6.08 -4.17 -9.25
N MET A 164 -5.84 -4.58 -8.01
CA MET A 164 -4.73 -4.09 -7.20
C MET A 164 -3.40 -4.65 -7.70
N ALA A 165 -3.34 -5.96 -7.99
CA ALA A 165 -2.17 -6.59 -8.58
C ALA A 165 -1.80 -5.93 -9.92
N THR A 166 -2.80 -5.56 -10.72
CA THR A 166 -2.59 -4.89 -12.01
C THR A 166 -2.03 -3.48 -11.82
N GLU A 167 -2.61 -2.67 -10.92
CA GLU A 167 -2.09 -1.35 -10.62
C GLU A 167 -0.63 -1.44 -10.14
N GLN A 168 -0.38 -2.29 -9.14
CA GLN A 168 0.94 -2.42 -8.53
C GLN A 168 1.97 -3.02 -9.49
N GLY A 169 1.60 -4.01 -10.30
CA GLY A 169 2.46 -4.55 -11.33
C GLY A 169 2.88 -3.50 -12.35
N TYR A 170 1.95 -2.69 -12.84
CA TYR A 170 2.28 -1.65 -13.81
C TYR A 170 3.10 -0.51 -13.21
N TYR A 171 2.83 -0.05 -11.99
CA TYR A 171 3.68 1.00 -11.43
C TYR A 171 5.10 0.49 -11.09
N ALA A 172 5.26 -0.78 -10.71
CA ALA A 172 6.58 -1.38 -10.53
C ALA A 172 7.37 -1.45 -11.84
N LEU A 173 6.73 -1.84 -12.95
CA LEU A 173 7.34 -1.79 -14.27
C LEU A 173 7.65 -0.34 -14.71
N ALA A 174 6.80 0.63 -14.34
CA ALA A 174 7.07 2.04 -14.58
C ALA A 174 8.29 2.51 -13.76
N ALA A 175 8.43 2.11 -12.50
CA ALA A 175 9.59 2.40 -11.67
C ALA A 175 10.88 1.84 -12.29
N TYR A 176 10.84 0.59 -12.73
CA TYR A 176 11.96 -0.04 -13.41
C TYR A 176 12.31 0.66 -14.74
N TYR A 177 11.31 0.99 -15.56
CA TYR A 177 11.54 1.77 -16.77
C TYR A 177 12.19 3.13 -16.48
N ARG A 178 11.75 3.83 -15.43
CA ARG A 178 12.31 5.12 -15.03
C ARG A 178 13.79 4.98 -14.63
N LEU A 179 14.15 3.92 -13.89
CA LEU A 179 15.54 3.61 -13.56
C LEU A 179 16.38 3.41 -14.82
N LEU A 180 15.94 2.57 -15.77
CA LEU A 180 16.66 2.32 -17.02
C LEU A 180 16.80 3.58 -17.88
N ALA A 181 15.79 4.44 -17.85
CA ALA A 181 15.77 5.72 -18.58
C ALA A 181 16.49 6.86 -17.82
N GLN A 182 17.16 6.57 -16.71
CA GLN A 182 17.87 7.53 -15.86
C GLN A 182 17.00 8.73 -15.45
N LYS A 183 15.73 8.48 -15.16
CA LYS A 183 14.76 9.44 -14.63
C LYS A 183 14.73 9.41 -13.12
N THR A 184 14.02 10.36 -12.51
CA THR A 184 13.74 10.34 -11.08
C THR A 184 12.98 9.09 -10.67
N SER A 185 13.02 8.73 -9.39
CA SER A 185 12.29 7.55 -8.86
C SER A 185 10.77 7.70 -9.06
N LEU A 186 10.03 6.61 -8.91
CA LEU A 186 8.59 6.55 -9.24
C LEU A 186 7.78 7.69 -8.60
N TYR A 187 8.04 7.98 -7.33
CA TYR A 187 7.28 8.99 -6.58
C TYR A 187 7.89 10.39 -6.61
N ASP A 188 9.07 10.57 -7.18
CA ASP A 188 9.67 11.88 -7.39
C ASP A 188 9.15 12.47 -8.71
N MET A 189 8.23 13.43 -8.59
CA MET A 189 7.57 14.10 -9.70
C MET A 189 8.28 15.39 -10.15
N SER A 190 9.53 15.62 -9.69
CA SER A 190 10.27 16.84 -10.01
C SER A 190 10.64 16.98 -11.49
N ASP A 191 10.70 15.85 -12.22
CA ASP A 191 10.93 15.81 -13.67
C ASP A 191 9.66 15.90 -14.52
N VAL A 192 8.49 16.01 -13.88
CA VAL A 192 7.19 16.09 -14.57
C VAL A 192 6.71 17.54 -14.65
N THR A 193 6.52 18.03 -15.86
CA THR A 193 5.87 19.32 -16.07
C THR A 193 4.36 19.11 -16.07
N VAL A 194 3.70 19.54 -14.99
CA VAL A 194 2.24 19.57 -14.93
C VAL A 194 1.76 20.77 -15.74
N THR A 195 1.30 20.55 -16.95
CA THR A 195 0.57 21.58 -17.70
C THR A 195 -0.82 21.69 -17.08
N VAL A 196 -1.00 22.61 -16.15
CA VAL A 196 -2.33 22.98 -15.69
C VAL A 196 -3.02 23.66 -16.88
N THR A 197 -3.86 22.94 -17.60
CA THR A 197 -4.82 23.57 -18.50
C THR A 197 -5.71 24.41 -17.58
N PRO A 198 -5.76 25.76 -17.75
CA PRO A 198 -6.65 26.57 -16.93
C PRO A 198 -8.05 25.97 -17.05
N ASP A 199 -8.64 25.60 -15.91
CA ASP A 199 -10.02 25.15 -15.89
C ASP A 199 -10.84 26.11 -16.73
N GLN A 200 -11.48 25.61 -17.78
CA GLN A 200 -12.58 26.33 -18.41
C GLN A 200 -13.49 26.74 -17.25
N PRO A 201 -13.96 28.02 -17.19
CA PRO A 201 -14.83 28.44 -16.10
C PRO A 201 -15.96 27.43 -16.00
N VAL A 202 -15.90 26.61 -14.98
CA VAL A 202 -16.99 25.67 -14.67
C VAL A 202 -18.15 26.58 -14.34
N THR A 203 -19.07 26.74 -15.29
CA THR A 203 -20.35 27.35 -14.98
C THR A 203 -20.88 26.58 -13.78
N PRO A 204 -21.11 27.20 -12.62
CA PRO A 204 -21.57 26.50 -11.45
C PRO A 204 -22.78 25.69 -11.85
N ALA A 205 -22.63 24.38 -11.91
CA ALA A 205 -23.78 23.50 -12.07
C ALA A 205 -24.72 23.85 -10.92
N LYS A 206 -25.98 24.18 -11.27
CA LYS A 206 -27.05 24.36 -10.31
C LYS A 206 -26.90 23.24 -9.29
N PRO A 207 -26.86 23.52 -7.98
CA PRO A 207 -26.64 22.48 -6.99
C PRO A 207 -27.72 21.40 -7.16
N GLU A 208 -27.36 20.32 -7.83
CA GLU A 208 -28.12 19.10 -7.75
C GLU A 208 -28.03 18.67 -6.29
N LYS A 209 -29.19 18.39 -5.70
CA LYS A 209 -29.25 17.77 -4.37
C LYS A 209 -28.24 16.63 -4.39
N PRO A 210 -27.32 16.55 -3.42
CA PRO A 210 -26.40 15.43 -3.38
C PRO A 210 -27.24 14.15 -3.39
N ASP A 211 -27.08 13.38 -4.46
CA ASP A 211 -27.48 11.98 -4.41
C ASP A 211 -26.70 11.35 -3.27
N THR A 212 -27.39 11.15 -2.17
CA THR A 212 -26.81 10.35 -1.08
C THR A 212 -26.36 9.04 -1.70
N PRO A 213 -25.09 8.64 -1.48
CA PRO A 213 -24.65 7.33 -1.96
C PRO A 213 -25.70 6.31 -1.52
N ARG A 214 -26.31 5.63 -2.47
CA ARG A 214 -27.16 4.48 -2.17
C ARG A 214 -26.24 3.40 -1.62
N THR A 215 -25.95 3.47 -0.32
CA THR A 215 -25.51 2.32 0.43
C THR A 215 -26.72 1.37 0.42
N GLY A 216 -26.56 0.18 -0.17
CA GLY A 216 -27.65 -0.73 -0.50
C GLY A 216 -28.38 -1.37 0.67
N ASP A 217 -28.75 -0.59 1.68
CA ASP A 217 -29.38 -1.08 2.92
C ASP A 217 -30.73 -0.39 3.26
N GLU A 218 -31.32 0.36 2.36
CA GLU A 218 -32.65 0.96 2.63
C GLU A 218 -33.78 -0.08 2.67
N SER A 219 -33.61 -1.25 2.08
CA SER A 219 -34.65 -2.27 2.03
C SER A 219 -34.84 -3.08 3.33
N LEU A 220 -33.84 -3.10 4.21
CA LEU A 220 -33.88 -3.90 5.44
C LEU A 220 -34.32 -3.10 6.68
N LEU A 221 -34.17 -1.78 6.69
CA LEU A 221 -34.49 -0.96 7.85
C LEU A 221 -36.00 -0.99 8.17
N VAL A 222 -36.85 -0.96 7.15
CA VAL A 222 -38.32 -1.09 7.30
C VAL A 222 -38.69 -2.48 7.79
N LEU A 223 -38.00 -3.51 7.33
CA LEU A 223 -38.22 -4.90 7.74
C LEU A 223 -37.81 -5.13 9.20
N TRP A 224 -36.68 -4.56 9.62
CA TRP A 224 -36.22 -4.66 11.01
C TRP A 224 -37.08 -3.83 11.96
N MET A 225 -37.54 -2.64 11.55
CA MET A 225 -38.49 -1.84 12.35
C MET A 225 -39.82 -2.57 12.49
N GLY A 226 -40.32 -3.24 11.45
CA GLY A 226 -41.51 -4.08 11.50
C GLY A 226 -41.37 -5.28 12.43
N ALA A 227 -40.23 -5.96 12.39
CA ALA A 227 -39.92 -7.08 13.28
C ALA A 227 -39.81 -6.65 14.74
N ALA A 228 -39.20 -5.51 15.03
CA ALA A 228 -39.12 -4.97 16.38
C ALA A 228 -40.49 -4.57 16.95
N ALA A 229 -41.35 -3.96 16.14
CA ALA A 229 -42.72 -3.63 16.54
C ALA A 229 -43.59 -4.86 16.85
N LEU A 230 -43.48 -5.92 16.04
CA LEU A 230 -44.20 -7.18 16.26
C LEU A 230 -43.70 -7.91 17.53
N SER A 231 -42.39 -7.88 17.77
CA SER A 231 -41.80 -8.48 18.97
C SER A 231 -42.25 -7.75 20.25
N GLY A 232 -42.28 -6.42 20.22
CA GLY A 232 -42.78 -5.59 21.32
C GLY A 232 -44.27 -5.83 21.63
N ALA A 233 -45.11 -5.99 20.59
CA ALA A 233 -46.53 -6.29 20.74
C ALA A 233 -46.75 -7.70 21.35
N ALA A 234 -45.97 -8.70 20.95
CA ALA A 234 -46.05 -10.05 21.49
C ALA A 234 -45.67 -10.08 22.97
N VAL A 235 -44.63 -9.35 23.40
CA VAL A 235 -44.24 -9.25 24.82
C VAL A 235 -45.34 -8.58 25.66
N LEU A 236 -45.94 -7.51 25.16
CA LEU A 236 -47.03 -6.81 25.86
C LEU A 236 -48.28 -7.69 26.00
N LEU A 237 -48.62 -8.50 25.00
CA LEU A 237 -49.74 -9.45 25.04
C LEU A 237 -49.46 -10.57 26.06
N MET A 238 -48.23 -11.09 26.13
CA MET A 238 -47.87 -12.11 27.13
C MET A 238 -47.90 -11.55 28.56
N GLN A 239 -47.45 -10.32 28.78
CA GLN A 239 -47.52 -9.67 30.10
C GLN A 239 -48.98 -9.43 30.55
N ARG A 240 -49.86 -9.06 29.60
CA ARG A 240 -51.31 -8.89 29.91
C ARG A 240 -52.02 -10.22 30.28
N LYS A 241 -51.64 -11.32 29.61
CA LYS A 241 -52.14 -12.65 29.95
C LYS A 241 -51.70 -13.08 31.36
N LYS A 242 -50.44 -12.79 31.76
CA LYS A 242 -49.90 -13.15 33.07
C LYS A 242 -50.51 -12.37 34.22
N LYS A 243 -51.12 -11.18 33.98
CA LYS A 243 -51.84 -10.38 35.00
C LYS A 243 -53.32 -10.74 35.15
N ARG A 244 -53.83 -11.63 34.29
CA ARG A 244 -55.26 -12.07 34.30
C ARG A 244 -55.42 -13.52 34.78
N ALA A 245 -54.35 -14.24 35.06
CA ALA A 245 -54.28 -15.53 35.70
C ALA A 245 -53.80 -15.37 37.16
#